data_eba05abdd5a668d0c7c6f7600a44af9d
#
_entry.id   eba05abdd5a668d0c7c6f7600a44af9d
#
_cell.length_a   1.000
_cell.length_b   1.000
_cell.length_c   1.000
_cell.angle_alpha   90.00
_cell.angle_beta   90.00
_cell.angle_gamma   90.00
#
_symmetry.space_group_name_H-M   'P 1'
#
loop_
_entity.id
_entity.type
_entity.pdbx_description
1 polymer ?
#
loop_
_entity_poly.entity_id
_entity_poly.type
_entity_poly.pdbx_seq_one_letter_code
_entity_poly.pdbx_strand_id
1 'polypeptide(L)'
;DQTPLSPGTKYRHYTPKARVMWLDMSQIEAATIAPEQPRLFVVTHTEGRRSQIQALTQKHPSMLHQHADSLDELAKHLYAWFREADQHNTNTIFIERFEAATPLTTSLHNRISKTIG
;
A
#
# COMPACT_ATOMS: atom_id res chain seq x y z
N ASP A 1 -13.07 -13.63 19.18
CA ASP A 1 -13.60 -13.07 19.12
C ASP A 1 -14.37 -12.84 19.16
N GLN A 2 -14.61 -12.89 19.38
CA GLN A 2 -15.42 -12.46 19.44
C GLN A 2 -16.06 -11.76 19.32
N THR A 3 -16.17 -11.89 19.31
CA THR A 3 -16.92 -11.19 19.25
C THR A 3 -17.58 -10.68 18.63
N PRO A 4 -18.49 -11.01 18.96
CA PRO A 4 -19.38 -10.47 18.01
C PRO A 4 -18.88 -9.17 17.52
N LEU A 5 -17.77 -9.17 17.09
CA LEU A 5 -17.11 -7.97 16.60
C LEU A 5 -17.66 -7.63 15.26
N SER A 6 -17.77 -6.34 14.96
CA SER A 6 -18.17 -5.93 13.64
C SER A 6 -17.18 -6.48 12.64
N PRO A 7 -17.64 -6.76 11.40
CA PRO A 7 -16.72 -7.29 10.38
C PRO A 7 -15.49 -6.45 10.16
N GLY A 8 -15.60 -5.13 10.27
CA GLY A 8 -14.45 -4.26 10.09
C GLY A 8 -13.38 -4.43 11.15
N THR A 9 -13.77 -4.83 12.34
CA THR A 9 -12.84 -5.02 13.44
C THR A 9 -11.88 -6.17 13.17
N LYS A 10 -12.36 -7.18 12.47
CA LYS A 10 -11.60 -8.36 12.15
C LYS A 10 -10.30 -8.04 11.39
N TYR A 11 -10.32 -7.00 10.57
CA TYR A 11 -9.19 -6.66 9.71
C TYR A 11 -8.44 -5.42 10.16
N ARG A 12 -8.83 -4.87 11.31
CA ARG A 12 -8.31 -3.58 11.79
C ARG A 12 -6.81 -3.58 12.02
N HIS A 13 -6.27 -4.72 12.38
CA HIS A 13 -4.87 -4.82 12.76
C HIS A 13 -4.11 -5.80 11.89
N TYR A 14 -4.58 -6.00 10.66
CA TYR A 14 -3.88 -6.90 9.76
C TYR A 14 -2.49 -6.36 9.44
N THR A 15 -1.48 -7.17 9.69
CA THR A 15 -0.10 -6.84 9.38
C THR A 15 0.34 -7.73 8.23
N PRO A 16 0.70 -7.16 7.07
CA PRO A 16 1.10 -7.98 5.94
C PRO A 16 2.46 -8.63 6.17
N LYS A 17 2.71 -9.72 5.48
CA LYS A 17 4.04 -10.34 5.44
C LYS A 17 4.99 -9.49 4.61
N ALA A 18 4.47 -8.81 3.59
CA ALA A 18 5.26 -7.92 2.77
C ALA A 18 5.78 -6.76 3.62
N ARG A 19 6.95 -6.26 3.24
CA ARG A 19 7.49 -5.06 3.88
C ARG A 19 6.68 -3.85 3.42
N VAL A 20 6.27 -3.00 4.36
CA VAL A 20 5.51 -1.79 4.04
C VAL A 20 6.43 -0.59 4.14
N MET A 21 6.40 0.28 3.15
CA MET A 21 7.21 1.49 3.10
C MET A 21 6.43 2.63 2.47
N TRP A 22 6.77 3.85 2.86
CA TRP A 22 6.27 5.01 2.12
C TRP A 22 6.88 5.01 0.72
N LEU A 23 6.08 5.45 -0.25
CA LEU A 23 6.51 5.48 -1.65
C LEU A 23 7.75 6.34 -1.82
N ASP A 24 8.76 5.77 -2.46
CA ASP A 24 10.00 6.44 -2.82
C ASP A 24 10.34 5.98 -4.23
N MET A 25 10.25 6.90 -5.20
CA MET A 25 10.44 6.52 -6.60
C MET A 25 11.83 5.97 -6.87
N SER A 26 12.85 6.47 -6.16
CA SER A 26 14.20 5.96 -6.37
C SER A 26 14.32 4.50 -5.94
N GLN A 27 13.62 4.10 -4.87
CA GLN A 27 13.62 2.71 -4.43
C GLN A 27 12.85 1.82 -5.40
N ILE A 28 11.75 2.33 -5.96
CA ILE A 28 11.02 1.57 -6.96
C ILE A 28 11.88 1.35 -8.18
N GLU A 29 12.55 2.40 -8.66
CA GLU A 29 13.42 2.29 -9.82
C GLU A 29 14.55 1.30 -9.59
N ALA A 30 15.17 1.36 -8.41
CA ALA A 30 16.22 0.41 -8.07
C ALA A 30 15.69 -1.02 -8.05
N ALA A 31 14.48 -1.23 -7.56
CA ALA A 31 13.88 -2.56 -7.50
C ALA A 31 13.60 -3.10 -8.91
N THR A 32 13.20 -2.24 -9.84
CA THR A 32 12.86 -2.68 -11.20
C THR A 32 14.08 -3.19 -11.97
N ILE A 33 15.29 -2.75 -11.60
CA ILE A 33 16.50 -3.20 -12.27
C ILE A 33 17.29 -4.22 -11.43
N ALA A 34 16.80 -4.55 -10.24
CA ALA A 34 17.49 -5.51 -9.37
C ALA A 34 17.44 -6.91 -9.98
N PRO A 35 18.56 -7.68 -9.89
CA PRO A 35 18.59 -9.03 -10.48
C PRO A 35 17.55 -9.97 -9.91
N GLU A 36 17.22 -9.84 -8.63
CA GLU A 36 16.24 -10.68 -7.96
C GLU A 36 14.81 -10.35 -8.34
N GLN A 37 14.58 -9.21 -8.99
CA GLN A 37 13.26 -8.78 -9.47
C GLN A 37 12.19 -8.91 -8.39
N PRO A 38 12.29 -8.13 -7.31
CA PRO A 38 11.32 -8.24 -6.22
C PRO A 38 9.91 -7.87 -6.71
N ARG A 39 8.90 -8.49 -6.11
CA ARG A 39 7.52 -8.20 -6.45
C ARG A 39 7.06 -7.01 -5.64
N LEU A 40 6.52 -6.01 -6.32
CA LEU A 40 6.10 -4.76 -5.71
C LEU A 40 4.58 -4.59 -5.82
N PHE A 41 4.01 -3.94 -4.81
CA PHE A 41 2.61 -3.56 -4.78
C PHE A 41 2.58 -2.09 -4.42
N VAL A 42 2.08 -1.24 -5.31
CA VAL A 42 2.13 0.21 -5.12
C VAL A 42 0.74 0.77 -4.97
N VAL A 43 0.53 1.59 -3.94
CA VAL A 43 -0.74 2.24 -3.67
C VAL A 43 -0.57 3.74 -3.87
N THR A 44 -1.37 4.31 -4.75
CA THR A 44 -1.33 5.75 -5.05
C THR A 44 -2.66 6.39 -4.71
N HIS A 45 -2.67 7.72 -4.56
CA HIS A 45 -3.90 8.47 -4.33
C HIS A 45 -3.91 9.84 -4.98
N THR A 46 -2.81 10.24 -5.65
CA THR A 46 -2.78 11.46 -6.45
C THR A 46 -2.64 11.08 -7.91
N GLU A 47 -3.13 11.97 -8.79
CA GLU A 47 -3.12 11.69 -10.22
C GLU A 47 -1.69 11.62 -10.76
N GLY A 48 -0.81 12.48 -10.27
CA GLY A 48 0.58 12.47 -10.71
C GLY A 48 1.27 11.15 -10.45
N ARG A 49 1.13 10.62 -9.23
CA ARG A 49 1.72 9.32 -8.89
C ARG A 49 1.03 8.19 -9.62
N ARG A 50 -0.29 8.28 -9.77
CA ARG A 50 -1.02 7.27 -10.52
C ARG A 50 -0.45 7.11 -11.92
N SER A 51 -0.24 8.21 -12.62
CA SER A 51 0.29 8.17 -13.98
C SER A 51 1.69 7.60 -14.02
N GLN A 52 2.55 7.99 -13.08
CA GLN A 52 3.92 7.48 -13.02
C GLN A 52 3.93 5.96 -12.81
N ILE A 53 3.11 5.48 -11.89
CA ILE A 53 3.12 4.05 -11.58
C ILE A 53 2.48 3.25 -12.70
N GLN A 54 1.42 3.78 -13.33
CA GLN A 54 0.81 3.11 -14.48
C GLN A 54 1.83 2.89 -15.60
N ALA A 55 2.65 3.89 -15.86
CA ALA A 55 3.68 3.77 -16.88
C ALA A 55 4.67 2.66 -16.53
N LEU A 56 5.03 2.55 -15.25
CA LEU A 56 5.96 1.53 -14.81
C LEU A 56 5.36 0.12 -14.90
N THR A 57 4.07 -0.02 -14.57
CA THR A 57 3.44 -1.35 -14.63
C THR A 57 3.37 -1.89 -16.05
N GLN A 58 3.34 -1.02 -17.05
CA GLN A 58 3.35 -1.47 -18.43
C GLN A 58 4.69 -2.11 -18.81
N LYS A 59 5.78 -1.64 -18.22
CA LYS A 59 7.10 -2.19 -18.44
C LYS A 59 7.44 -3.34 -17.50
N HIS A 60 6.77 -3.39 -16.36
CA HIS A 60 7.06 -4.37 -15.31
C HIS A 60 5.76 -5.02 -14.87
N PRO A 61 5.28 -6.03 -15.62
CA PRO A 61 3.96 -6.62 -15.36
C PRO A 61 3.80 -7.27 -13.98
N SER A 62 4.90 -7.60 -13.31
CA SER A 62 4.83 -8.17 -11.97
C SER A 62 4.56 -7.12 -10.90
N MET A 63 4.65 -5.83 -11.24
CA MET A 63 4.31 -4.75 -10.32
C MET A 63 2.79 -4.59 -10.28
N LEU A 64 2.23 -4.67 -9.08
CA LEU A 64 0.79 -4.49 -8.88
C LEU A 64 0.53 -3.06 -8.43
N HIS A 65 -0.60 -2.51 -8.85
CA HIS A 65 -0.92 -1.11 -8.58
C HIS A 65 -2.39 -0.99 -8.21
N GLN A 66 -2.66 -0.33 -7.09
CA GLN A 66 -4.01 0.07 -6.69
C GLN A 66 -4.04 1.57 -6.49
N HIS A 67 -5.13 2.17 -6.86
CA HIS A 67 -5.30 3.61 -6.75
C HIS A 67 -6.55 3.92 -5.92
N ALA A 68 -6.40 4.81 -4.94
CA ALA A 68 -7.52 5.32 -4.16
C ALA A 68 -7.83 6.74 -4.63
N ASP A 69 -9.09 7.01 -4.92
CA ASP A 69 -9.47 8.34 -5.39
C ASP A 69 -9.43 9.39 -4.29
N SER A 70 -9.36 8.96 -3.03
CA SER A 70 -9.28 9.84 -1.88
C SER A 70 -8.62 9.11 -0.73
N LEU A 71 -8.25 9.84 0.33
CA LEU A 71 -7.70 9.21 1.53
C LEU A 71 -8.77 8.42 2.28
N ASP A 72 -10.05 8.80 2.14
CA ASP A 72 -11.15 8.00 2.67
C ASP A 72 -11.17 6.62 2.02
N GLU A 73 -11.01 6.58 0.71
CA GLU A 73 -10.96 5.31 -0.02
C GLU A 73 -9.74 4.50 0.38
N LEU A 74 -8.59 5.16 0.57
CA LEU A 74 -7.39 4.47 1.02
C LEU A 74 -7.62 3.81 2.37
N ALA A 75 -8.22 4.57 3.32
CA ALA A 75 -8.50 4.02 4.64
C ALA A 75 -9.44 2.81 4.55
N LYS A 76 -10.40 2.89 3.65
CA LYS A 76 -11.41 1.84 3.49
C LYS A 76 -10.80 0.55 2.96
N HIS A 77 -9.83 0.66 2.06
CA HIS A 77 -9.28 -0.51 1.36
C HIS A 77 -7.93 -0.99 1.88
N LEU A 78 -7.33 -0.29 2.83
CA LEU A 78 -5.95 -0.56 3.23
C LEU A 78 -5.69 -2.03 3.58
N TYR A 79 -6.49 -2.59 4.47
CA TYR A 79 -6.25 -3.96 4.91
C TYR A 79 -6.58 -4.99 3.85
N ALA A 80 -7.58 -4.71 3.01
CA ALA A 80 -7.88 -5.58 1.89
C ALA A 80 -6.71 -5.62 0.91
N TRP A 81 -6.09 -4.47 0.65
CA TRP A 81 -4.93 -4.40 -0.23
C TRP A 81 -3.70 -5.05 0.40
N PHE A 82 -3.53 -4.96 1.72
CA PHE A 82 -2.47 -5.70 2.40
C PHE A 82 -2.63 -7.20 2.18
N ARG A 83 -3.85 -7.70 2.32
CA ARG A 83 -4.12 -9.13 2.09
C ARG A 83 -3.91 -9.52 0.63
N GLU A 84 -4.34 -8.66 -0.29
CA GLU A 84 -4.13 -8.91 -1.71
C GLU A 84 -2.63 -9.00 -2.02
N ALA A 85 -1.84 -8.10 -1.46
CA ALA A 85 -0.40 -8.13 -1.66
C ALA A 85 0.21 -9.45 -1.18
N ASP A 86 -0.23 -9.92 -0.02
CA ASP A 86 0.26 -11.19 0.51
C ASP A 86 -0.16 -12.36 -0.36
N GLN A 87 -1.37 -12.33 -0.93
CA GLN A 87 -1.85 -13.37 -1.82
C GLN A 87 -1.00 -13.47 -3.08
N HIS A 88 -0.40 -12.38 -3.50
CA HIS A 88 0.46 -12.33 -4.68
C HIS A 88 1.94 -12.48 -4.34
N ASN A 89 2.26 -12.84 -3.10
CA ASN A 89 3.64 -13.03 -2.65
C ASN A 89 4.49 -11.77 -2.86
N THR A 90 3.91 -10.62 -2.55
CA THR A 90 4.59 -9.34 -2.68
C THR A 90 5.74 -9.24 -1.70
N ASN A 91 6.87 -8.70 -2.14
CA ASN A 91 8.01 -8.43 -1.29
C ASN A 91 7.86 -7.10 -0.56
N THR A 92 7.46 -6.05 -1.27
CA THR A 92 7.36 -4.71 -0.69
C THR A 92 6.10 -4.01 -1.17
N ILE A 93 5.37 -3.41 -0.23
CA ILE A 93 4.22 -2.56 -0.50
C ILE A 93 4.66 -1.12 -0.33
N PHE A 94 4.51 -0.30 -1.37
CA PHE A 94 4.79 1.14 -1.30
C PHE A 94 3.48 1.89 -1.25
N ILE A 95 3.35 2.82 -0.30
CA ILE A 95 2.14 3.63 -0.15
C ILE A 95 2.52 5.09 -0.32
N GLU A 96 1.83 5.78 -1.22
CA GLU A 96 2.09 7.18 -1.49
C GLU A 96 1.89 8.01 -0.21
N ARG A 97 2.84 8.91 0.07
CA ARG A 97 2.82 9.74 1.26
C ARG A 97 1.64 10.71 1.24
N PHE A 98 1.17 11.07 2.42
CA PHE A 98 0.16 12.10 2.61
C PHE A 98 0.38 12.73 3.97
N GLU A 99 -0.27 13.88 4.19
CA GLU A 99 -0.13 14.60 5.44
C GLU A 99 -1.30 14.30 6.36
N ALA A 100 -1.00 14.11 7.64
CA ALA A 100 -2.02 13.90 8.65
C ALA A 100 -2.61 15.26 9.01
N ALA A 101 -3.80 15.57 8.46
CA ALA A 101 -4.43 16.88 8.63
C ALA A 101 -5.79 16.80 9.31
N THR A 102 -6.41 15.63 9.36
CA THR A 102 -7.73 15.43 9.96
C THR A 102 -7.66 14.23 10.89
N PRO A 103 -8.68 14.01 11.73
CA PRO A 103 -8.70 12.79 12.56
C PRO A 103 -8.58 11.52 11.73
N LEU A 104 -9.27 11.46 10.58
CA LEU A 104 -9.17 10.30 9.72
C LEU A 104 -7.76 10.09 9.19
N THR A 105 -7.16 11.14 8.62
CA THR A 105 -5.83 11.00 8.02
C THR A 105 -4.76 10.78 9.09
N THR A 106 -4.93 11.32 10.28
CA THR A 106 -4.02 11.06 11.39
C THR A 106 -4.08 9.58 11.80
N SER A 107 -5.28 9.04 11.92
CA SER A 107 -5.47 7.64 12.26
C SER A 107 -4.87 6.73 11.18
N LEU A 108 -5.14 7.06 9.93
CA LEU A 108 -4.63 6.28 8.80
C LEU A 108 -3.10 6.33 8.76
N HIS A 109 -2.54 7.51 8.92
CA HIS A 109 -1.08 7.68 8.93
C HIS A 109 -0.44 6.84 10.03
N ASN A 110 -1.05 6.84 11.22
CA ASN A 110 -0.52 6.06 12.34
C ASN A 110 -0.56 4.57 12.06
N ARG A 111 -1.64 4.08 11.45
CA ARG A 111 -1.75 2.66 11.10
C ARG A 111 -0.65 2.24 10.14
N ILE A 112 -0.43 3.05 9.12
CA ILE A 112 0.61 2.74 8.12
C ILE A 112 1.98 2.82 8.77
N SER A 113 2.25 3.86 9.54
CA SER A 113 3.54 4.04 10.20
C SER A 113 3.89 2.87 11.11
N LYS A 114 2.90 2.31 11.80
CA LYS A 114 3.13 1.17 12.67
C LYS A 114 3.56 -0.07 11.90
N THR A 115 3.06 -0.24 10.68
CA THR A 115 3.44 -1.40 9.88
C THR A 115 4.83 -1.23 9.27
N ILE A 116 5.26 0.02 9.05
CA ILE A 116 6.59 0.28 8.52
C ILE A 116 7.66 -0.11 9.53
N GLY A 117 7.37 0.06 10.80
CA GLY A 117 8.20 -0.38 11.91
C GLY A 117 9.66 -0.46 11.65
#